data_0bc66ac97608822602625f014d4e6c38
#
_entry.id   0bc66ac97608822602625f014d4e6c38
#
_cell.length_a   1.000
_cell.length_b   1.000
_cell.length_c   1.000
_cell.angle_alpha   90.00
_cell.angle_beta   90.00
_cell.angle_gamma   90.00
#
_symmetry.space_group_name_H-M   'P 1'
#
loop_
_entity.id
_entity.type
_entity.pdbx_description
1 polymer ?
#
loop_
_entity_poly.entity_id
_entity_poly.type
_entity_poly.pdbx_seq_one_letter_code
_entity_poly.pdbx_strand_id
1 'polypeptide(L)'
;MLVIGPGLGREPYMQNYAKVALDLARARAMFLVLDADALWLVGQDTALVKGYRRAVLTPNVVEFKRLCEQVGVGVGGDSVPPGERAREVSKRLGGVVLLEKGPKDVVAIDTTGEAASLAESKIEIAQGGEEKEKINEVIEVDVEGGLKRCGGQGDVLSGAVGAMLAWGKCYEDGAFG
;
A
#
# COMPACT_ATOMS: atom_id res chain seq x y z
N MET A 1 10.75 -9.51 -1.24
CA MET A 1 9.37 -9.08 -1.04
C MET A 1 8.71 -9.89 0.06
N LEU A 2 7.77 -9.33 0.80
CA LEU A 2 7.02 -9.99 1.87
C LEU A 2 5.53 -9.66 1.73
N VAL A 3 4.66 -10.66 1.72
CA VAL A 3 3.20 -10.52 1.87
C VAL A 3 2.85 -11.04 3.25
N ILE A 4 2.10 -10.26 4.04
CA ILE A 4 1.77 -10.60 5.42
C ILE A 4 0.34 -10.16 5.75
N GLY A 5 -0.36 -10.96 6.55
CA GLY A 5 -1.67 -10.63 7.09
C GLY A 5 -2.75 -11.68 6.93
N PRO A 6 -2.98 -12.25 5.73
CA PRO A 6 -3.96 -13.32 5.57
C PRO A 6 -3.69 -14.48 6.55
N GLY A 7 -4.68 -14.79 7.39
CA GLY A 7 -4.58 -15.88 8.36
C GLY A 7 -3.56 -15.69 9.50
N LEU A 8 -3.01 -14.49 9.67
CA LEU A 8 -2.00 -14.21 10.69
C LEU A 8 -2.51 -14.41 12.11
N GLY A 9 -3.79 -14.04 12.36
CA GLY A 9 -4.34 -14.01 13.70
C GLY A 9 -3.94 -12.75 14.49
N ARG A 10 -4.55 -12.59 15.67
CA ARG A 10 -4.35 -11.41 16.54
C ARG A 10 -3.77 -11.73 17.89
N GLU A 11 -3.31 -12.93 18.09
CA GLU A 11 -2.65 -13.35 19.31
C GLU A 11 -1.37 -12.53 19.51
N PRO A 12 -1.05 -12.11 20.75
CA PRO A 12 0.08 -11.22 21.01
C PRO A 12 1.42 -11.74 20.49
N TYR A 13 1.65 -13.04 20.55
CA TYR A 13 2.89 -13.63 20.06
C TYR A 13 2.97 -13.56 18.51
N MET A 14 1.85 -13.77 17.78
CA MET A 14 1.81 -13.64 16.33
C MET A 14 2.05 -12.19 15.89
N GLN A 15 1.46 -11.24 16.62
CA GLN A 15 1.69 -9.82 16.37
C GLN A 15 3.16 -9.44 16.57
N ASN A 16 3.82 -9.99 17.59
CA ASN A 16 5.25 -9.76 17.79
C ASN A 16 6.10 -10.34 16.65
N TYR A 17 5.80 -11.56 16.17
CA TYR A 17 6.50 -12.11 15.00
C TYR A 17 6.29 -11.26 13.75
N ALA A 18 5.06 -10.77 13.54
CA ALA A 18 4.77 -9.88 12.42
C ALA A 18 5.58 -8.57 12.49
N LYS A 19 5.69 -7.94 13.67
CA LYS A 19 6.52 -6.74 13.87
C LYS A 19 7.98 -7.01 13.53
N VAL A 20 8.55 -8.09 14.05
CA VAL A 20 9.93 -8.47 13.75
C VAL A 20 10.13 -8.71 12.24
N ALA A 21 9.19 -9.38 11.58
CA ALA A 21 9.24 -9.61 10.13
C ALA A 21 9.19 -8.30 9.34
N LEU A 22 8.35 -7.34 9.76
CA LEU A 22 8.25 -6.01 9.15
C LEU A 22 9.56 -5.22 9.34
N ASP A 23 10.13 -5.21 10.52
CA ASP A 23 11.38 -4.52 10.81
C ASP A 23 12.54 -5.09 9.97
N LEU A 24 12.64 -6.41 9.87
CA LEU A 24 13.65 -7.07 9.03
C LEU A 24 13.46 -6.77 7.54
N ALA A 25 12.22 -6.76 7.08
CA ALA A 25 11.89 -6.44 5.69
C ALA A 25 12.23 -4.98 5.35
N ARG A 26 11.92 -4.04 6.25
CA ARG A 26 12.30 -2.62 6.10
C ARG A 26 13.81 -2.44 6.10
N ALA A 27 14.53 -3.08 7.02
CA ALA A 27 15.99 -3.03 7.07
C ALA A 27 16.66 -3.55 5.79
N ARG A 28 15.98 -4.46 5.08
CA ARG A 28 16.44 -5.02 3.80
C ARG A 28 15.85 -4.32 2.58
N ALA A 29 15.16 -3.22 2.77
CA ALA A 29 14.48 -2.48 1.71
C ALA A 29 13.54 -3.35 0.83
N MET A 30 12.88 -4.36 1.42
CA MET A 30 11.96 -5.26 0.72
C MET A 30 10.64 -4.55 0.42
N PHE A 31 9.98 -4.90 -0.68
CA PHE A 31 8.58 -4.55 -0.87
C PHE A 31 7.69 -5.32 0.11
N LEU A 32 6.68 -4.64 0.63
CA LEU A 32 5.69 -5.17 1.57
C LEU A 32 4.29 -5.10 0.97
N VAL A 33 3.52 -6.16 1.12
CA VAL A 33 2.07 -6.14 0.92
C VAL A 33 1.41 -6.54 2.22
N LEU A 34 0.56 -5.66 2.75
CA LEU A 34 -0.09 -5.80 4.05
C LEU A 34 -1.61 -5.88 3.88
N ASP A 35 -2.19 -6.99 4.29
CA ASP A 35 -3.63 -7.26 4.16
C ASP A 35 -4.21 -7.78 5.49
N ALA A 36 -5.52 -7.80 5.62
CA ALA A 36 -6.27 -8.44 6.70
C ALA A 36 -5.72 -8.11 8.11
N ASP A 37 -5.24 -9.11 8.87
CA ASP A 37 -4.78 -8.90 10.25
C ASP A 37 -3.52 -8.03 10.34
N ALA A 38 -2.70 -7.94 9.30
CA ALA A 38 -1.59 -6.99 9.27
C ALA A 38 -2.08 -5.54 9.16
N LEU A 39 -3.20 -5.27 8.48
CA LEU A 39 -3.82 -3.94 8.47
C LEU A 39 -4.33 -3.55 9.86
N TRP A 40 -4.90 -4.51 10.59
CA TRP A 40 -5.28 -4.27 11.98
C TRP A 40 -4.07 -3.90 12.83
N LEU A 41 -2.94 -4.61 12.68
CA LEU A 41 -1.69 -4.34 13.40
C LEU A 41 -1.15 -2.94 13.06
N VAL A 42 -1.11 -2.55 11.78
CA VAL A 42 -0.71 -1.22 11.32
C VAL A 42 -1.59 -0.14 11.95
N GLY A 43 -2.89 -0.40 12.05
CA GLY A 43 -3.81 0.53 12.67
C GLY A 43 -3.56 0.74 14.17
N GLN A 44 -3.05 -0.26 14.89
CA GLN A 44 -2.63 -0.10 16.30
C GLN A 44 -1.30 0.63 16.43
N ASP A 45 -0.43 0.52 15.43
CA ASP A 45 0.91 1.12 15.43
C ASP A 45 1.32 1.51 14.00
N THR A 46 0.94 2.72 13.60
CA THR A 46 1.23 3.23 12.26
C THR A 46 2.72 3.42 11.99
N ALA A 47 3.56 3.50 13.04
CA ALA A 47 5.02 3.62 12.88
C ALA A 47 5.64 2.42 12.14
N LEU A 48 4.97 1.25 12.19
CA LEU A 48 5.41 0.05 11.48
C LEU A 48 5.59 0.27 9.97
N VAL A 49 4.79 1.16 9.37
CA VAL A 49 4.82 1.43 7.92
C VAL A 49 5.08 2.89 7.58
N LYS A 50 4.97 3.81 8.53
CA LYS A 50 5.08 5.24 8.27
C LYS A 50 6.38 5.59 7.55
N GLY A 51 6.27 6.32 6.43
CA GLY A 51 7.39 6.71 5.58
C GLY A 51 8.00 5.58 4.76
N TYR A 52 7.47 4.35 4.83
CA TYR A 52 7.99 3.23 4.07
C TYR A 52 7.28 3.10 2.73
N ARG A 53 7.74 3.80 1.72
CA ARG A 53 7.13 3.90 0.38
C ARG A 53 7.13 2.59 -0.42
N ARG A 54 7.82 1.55 0.05
CA ARG A 54 7.80 0.20 -0.53
C ARG A 54 6.72 -0.69 0.08
N ALA A 55 5.73 -0.12 0.76
CA ALA A 55 4.58 -0.82 1.31
C ALA A 55 3.31 -0.53 0.52
N VAL A 56 2.52 -1.57 0.28
CA VAL A 56 1.17 -1.52 -0.25
C VAL A 56 0.23 -2.06 0.82
N LEU A 57 -0.75 -1.28 1.22
CA LEU A 57 -1.85 -1.68 2.07
C LEU A 57 -3.08 -2.00 1.21
N THR A 58 -3.74 -3.13 1.44
CA THR A 58 -4.87 -3.59 0.61
C THR A 58 -6.19 -3.67 1.39
N PRO A 59 -6.65 -2.57 2.04
CA PRO A 59 -7.84 -2.60 2.86
C PRO A 59 -9.12 -2.80 2.03
N ASN A 60 -10.07 -3.58 2.56
CA ASN A 60 -11.45 -3.50 2.13
C ASN A 60 -12.13 -2.27 2.75
N VAL A 61 -13.39 -1.98 2.35
CA VAL A 61 -14.15 -0.79 2.80
C VAL A 61 -14.18 -0.67 4.33
N VAL A 62 -14.34 -1.78 5.07
CA VAL A 62 -14.42 -1.76 6.54
C VAL A 62 -13.04 -1.52 7.16
N GLU A 63 -12.02 -2.17 6.64
CA GLU A 63 -10.63 -2.00 7.06
C GLU A 63 -10.15 -0.59 6.75
N PHE A 64 -10.50 -0.06 5.58
CA PHE A 64 -10.16 1.30 5.17
C PHE A 64 -10.79 2.34 6.09
N LYS A 65 -12.07 2.19 6.43
CA LYS A 65 -12.76 3.07 7.39
C LYS A 65 -12.02 3.11 8.73
N ARG A 66 -11.64 1.95 9.27
CA ARG A 66 -10.86 1.88 10.52
C ARG A 66 -9.50 2.56 10.38
N LEU A 67 -8.81 2.32 9.28
CA LEU A 67 -7.52 2.95 9.03
C LEU A 67 -7.64 4.47 8.97
N CYS A 68 -8.66 5.01 8.30
CA CYS A 68 -8.96 6.45 8.29
C CYS A 68 -9.11 7.01 9.72
N GLU A 69 -9.93 6.35 10.56
CA GLU A 69 -10.14 6.75 11.94
C GLU A 69 -8.82 6.78 12.73
N GLN A 70 -7.97 5.77 12.54
CA GLN A 70 -6.70 5.62 13.24
C GLN A 70 -5.65 6.66 12.83
N VAL A 71 -5.65 7.07 11.55
CA VAL A 71 -4.72 8.10 11.07
C VAL A 71 -5.31 9.52 11.13
N GLY A 72 -6.52 9.68 11.65
CA GLY A 72 -7.19 10.96 11.81
C GLY A 72 -7.69 11.57 10.49
N VAL A 73 -8.05 10.73 9.53
CA VAL A 73 -8.73 11.13 8.29
C VAL A 73 -10.24 10.98 8.49
N GLY A 74 -10.99 12.05 8.25
CA GLY A 74 -12.44 12.03 8.44
C GLY A 74 -13.15 11.04 7.52
N VAL A 75 -14.01 10.20 8.10
CA VAL A 75 -14.87 9.24 7.37
C VAL A 75 -16.27 9.79 7.09
N GLY A 76 -16.60 10.96 7.61
CA GLY A 76 -17.90 11.61 7.48
C GLY A 76 -17.89 12.74 6.44
N GLY A 77 -18.75 12.61 5.45
CA GLY A 77 -19.02 13.62 4.44
C GLY A 77 -18.93 13.04 3.02
N ASP A 78 -20.04 13.04 2.31
CA ASP A 78 -20.13 12.64 0.89
C ASP A 78 -19.40 13.61 -0.06
N SER A 79 -18.70 14.60 0.50
CA SER A 79 -18.05 15.68 -0.24
C SER A 79 -16.62 15.38 -0.69
N VAL A 80 -15.97 14.34 -0.15
CA VAL A 80 -14.60 13.97 -0.53
C VAL A 80 -14.64 12.73 -1.43
N PRO A 81 -14.13 12.83 -2.66
CA PRO A 81 -14.03 11.68 -3.55
C PRO A 81 -13.26 10.52 -2.89
N PRO A 82 -13.63 9.26 -3.15
CA PRO A 82 -12.96 8.09 -2.56
C PRO A 82 -11.44 8.10 -2.76
N GLY A 83 -10.98 8.41 -3.95
CA GLY A 83 -9.55 8.48 -4.27
C GLY A 83 -8.79 9.54 -3.47
N GLU A 84 -9.37 10.70 -3.25
CA GLU A 84 -8.77 11.77 -2.43
C GLU A 84 -8.64 11.38 -0.96
N ARG A 85 -9.59 10.59 -0.46
CA ARG A 85 -9.51 10.06 0.92
C ARG A 85 -8.38 9.04 1.06
N ALA A 86 -8.24 8.14 0.09
CA ALA A 86 -7.14 7.18 0.05
C ALA A 86 -5.78 7.89 -0.07
N ARG A 87 -5.69 8.94 -0.89
CA ARG A 87 -4.49 9.76 -1.01
C ARG A 87 -4.15 10.48 0.31
N GLU A 88 -5.12 11.03 1.02
CA GLU A 88 -4.88 11.66 2.32
C GLU A 88 -4.40 10.64 3.37
N VAL A 89 -4.91 9.41 3.38
CA VAL A 89 -4.39 8.33 4.22
C VAL A 89 -2.95 8.01 3.84
N SER A 90 -2.64 7.88 2.55
CA SER A 90 -1.26 7.70 2.07
C SER A 90 -0.34 8.80 2.58
N LYS A 91 -0.75 10.06 2.49
CA LYS A 91 -0.02 11.22 2.98
C LYS A 91 0.26 11.14 4.48
N ARG A 92 -0.75 10.80 5.30
CA ARG A 92 -0.58 10.62 6.75
C ARG A 92 0.39 9.50 7.10
N LEU A 93 0.45 8.47 6.27
CA LEU A 93 1.39 7.37 6.39
C LEU A 93 2.75 7.64 5.72
N GLY A 94 2.97 8.83 5.13
CA GLY A 94 4.24 9.23 4.53
C GLY A 94 4.52 8.58 3.17
N GLY A 95 3.48 8.43 2.34
CA GLY A 95 3.59 7.95 0.96
C GLY A 95 3.53 6.42 0.80
N VAL A 96 2.87 5.73 1.72
CA VAL A 96 2.53 4.30 1.58
C VAL A 96 1.44 4.15 0.53
N VAL A 97 1.53 3.17 -0.36
CA VAL A 97 0.50 2.91 -1.36
C VAL A 97 -0.73 2.30 -0.73
N LEU A 98 -1.91 2.82 -1.06
CA LEU A 98 -3.21 2.26 -0.71
C LEU A 98 -3.83 1.60 -1.93
N LEU A 99 -4.29 0.36 -1.80
CA LEU A 99 -5.18 -0.32 -2.73
C LEU A 99 -6.48 -0.62 -1.99
N GLU A 100 -7.43 0.32 -2.03
CA GLU A 100 -8.74 0.16 -1.40
C GLU A 100 -9.62 -0.74 -2.26
N LYS A 101 -10.07 -1.85 -1.68
CA LYS A 101 -10.99 -2.81 -2.32
C LYS A 101 -12.43 -2.36 -2.13
N GLY A 102 -13.17 -2.13 -3.24
CA GLY A 102 -14.53 -1.62 -3.20
C GLY A 102 -15.40 -2.05 -4.38
N PRO A 103 -16.55 -1.40 -4.58
CA PRO A 103 -17.31 -1.53 -5.83
C PRO A 103 -16.51 -1.09 -7.06
N LYS A 104 -15.69 -0.07 -6.89
CA LYS A 104 -14.54 0.30 -7.71
C LYS A 104 -13.34 0.25 -6.81
N ASP A 105 -12.29 -0.39 -7.27
CA ASP A 105 -11.03 -0.40 -6.53
C ASP A 105 -10.29 0.93 -6.74
N VAL A 106 -9.60 1.40 -5.71
CA VAL A 106 -8.84 2.65 -5.78
C VAL A 106 -7.39 2.37 -5.40
N VAL A 107 -6.46 2.70 -6.29
CA VAL A 107 -5.03 2.75 -5.98
C VAL A 107 -4.64 4.20 -5.77
N ALA A 108 -4.09 4.53 -4.61
CA ALA A 108 -3.68 5.89 -4.29
C ALA A 108 -2.31 5.94 -3.61
N ILE A 109 -1.56 6.99 -3.93
CA ILE A 109 -0.28 7.31 -3.33
C ILE A 109 -0.15 8.83 -3.18
N ASP A 110 0.47 9.28 -2.09
CA ASP A 110 0.93 10.66 -1.98
C ASP A 110 2.42 10.75 -2.33
N THR A 111 2.75 11.60 -3.29
CA THR A 111 4.12 11.80 -3.76
C THR A 111 4.76 13.09 -3.25
N THR A 112 4.04 13.87 -2.42
CA THR A 112 4.46 15.23 -2.01
C THR A 112 5.38 15.27 -0.77
N GLY A 113 5.70 14.14 -0.11
CA GLY A 113 6.51 14.10 1.11
C GLY A 113 8.02 14.27 0.86
N GLU A 114 8.79 14.61 1.93
CA GLU A 114 10.26 14.76 1.86
C GLU A 114 11.00 13.54 1.27
N ALA A 115 10.43 12.35 1.42
CA ALA A 115 10.97 11.13 0.79
C ALA A 115 10.84 11.14 -0.75
N ALA A 116 9.93 11.93 -1.32
CA ALA A 116 9.81 12.11 -2.76
C ALA A 116 11.01 12.84 -3.34
N SER A 117 11.51 13.87 -2.66
CA SER A 117 12.66 14.67 -3.10
C SER A 117 13.96 13.84 -3.21
N LEU A 118 14.13 12.84 -2.33
CA LEU A 118 15.30 11.93 -2.35
C LEU A 118 15.21 10.89 -3.47
N ALA A 119 14.01 10.46 -3.84
CA ALA A 119 13.80 9.55 -4.96
C ALA A 119 13.96 10.30 -6.31
N GLU A 120 13.42 11.51 -6.40
CA GLU A 120 13.54 12.37 -7.58
C GLU A 120 14.99 12.76 -7.86
N SER A 121 15.78 13.10 -6.85
CA SER A 121 17.21 13.44 -7.01
C SER A 121 18.05 12.27 -7.52
N LYS A 122 17.66 11.02 -7.26
CA LYS A 122 18.35 9.84 -7.81
C LYS A 122 17.92 9.52 -9.25
N ILE A 123 16.69 9.86 -9.64
CA ILE A 123 16.18 9.66 -11.01
C ILE A 123 16.72 10.74 -11.95
N GLU A 124 16.89 11.97 -11.51
CA GLU A 124 17.46 13.07 -12.30
C GLU A 124 18.91 12.82 -12.72
N ILE A 125 19.67 12.04 -11.98
CA ILE A 125 21.05 11.69 -12.31
C ILE A 125 21.12 10.61 -13.41
N ALA A 126 20.05 9.85 -13.62
CA ALA A 126 20.01 8.70 -14.51
C ALA A 126 19.38 8.97 -15.88
N GLN A 127 18.64 10.06 -16.08
CA GLN A 127 17.91 10.34 -17.32
C GLN A 127 18.10 11.78 -17.78
N GLY A 128 18.75 11.94 -18.91
CA GLY A 128 18.84 13.22 -19.62
C GLY A 128 17.47 13.63 -20.15
N GLY A 129 16.89 14.68 -19.56
CA GLY A 129 16.07 15.69 -20.26
C GLY A 129 14.77 15.26 -20.94
N GLU A 130 14.08 14.19 -20.55
CA GLU A 130 12.71 13.92 -21.01
C GLU A 130 11.67 14.39 -19.98
N GLU A 131 10.53 14.93 -20.46
CA GLU A 131 9.43 15.42 -19.63
C GLU A 131 9.03 14.32 -18.60
N LYS A 132 9.09 14.67 -17.32
CA LYS A 132 8.64 13.77 -16.25
C LYS A 132 7.17 13.44 -16.48
N GLU A 133 6.87 12.18 -16.77
CA GLU A 133 5.51 11.67 -16.81
C GLU A 133 4.87 11.86 -15.43
N LYS A 134 3.82 12.67 -15.39
CA LYS A 134 3.16 13.02 -14.12
C LYS A 134 2.50 11.77 -13.55
N ILE A 135 3.04 11.25 -12.46
CA ILE A 135 2.47 10.08 -11.79
C ILE A 135 1.05 10.43 -11.34
N ASN A 136 0.07 9.69 -11.82
CA ASN A 136 -1.29 9.77 -11.30
C ASN A 136 -1.30 9.27 -9.87
N GLU A 137 -1.53 10.17 -8.91
CA GLU A 137 -1.57 9.84 -7.50
C GLU A 137 -2.82 9.03 -7.09
N VAL A 138 -3.84 9.01 -7.96
CA VAL A 138 -5.08 8.26 -7.76
C VAL A 138 -5.46 7.57 -9.07
N ILE A 139 -5.69 6.27 -9.01
CA ILE A 139 -6.17 5.45 -10.11
C ILE A 139 -7.42 4.72 -9.64
N GLU A 140 -8.55 4.93 -10.32
CA GLU A 140 -9.77 4.17 -10.10
C GLU A 140 -9.83 3.01 -11.10
N VAL A 141 -10.11 1.80 -10.59
CA VAL A 141 -10.28 0.59 -11.38
C VAL A 141 -11.76 0.24 -11.41
N ASP A 142 -12.42 0.54 -12.52
CA ASP A 142 -13.85 0.30 -12.74
C ASP A 142 -14.05 -0.87 -13.71
N VAL A 143 -13.72 -2.07 -13.24
CA VAL A 143 -13.92 -3.31 -13.99
C VAL A 143 -15.11 -4.06 -13.36
N GLU A 144 -16.08 -4.43 -14.20
CA GLU A 144 -17.23 -5.20 -13.73
C GLU A 144 -16.78 -6.52 -13.10
N GLY A 145 -17.09 -6.69 -11.82
CA GLY A 145 -16.77 -7.88 -11.05
C GLY A 145 -17.83 -8.97 -11.16
N GLY A 146 -17.47 -10.18 -10.72
CA GLY A 146 -18.44 -11.28 -10.63
C GLY A 146 -19.54 -11.00 -9.60
N LEU A 147 -20.77 -11.48 -9.87
CA LEU A 147 -21.94 -11.31 -9.01
C LEU A 147 -21.84 -12.01 -7.66
N LYS A 148 -20.91 -12.95 -7.51
CA LYS A 148 -20.71 -13.73 -6.28
C LYS A 148 -19.38 -13.37 -5.64
N ARG A 149 -19.41 -13.08 -4.33
CA ARG A 149 -18.21 -12.99 -3.51
C ARG A 149 -17.80 -14.39 -3.04
N CYS A 150 -16.56 -14.76 -3.33
CA CYS A 150 -15.96 -15.99 -2.81
C CYS A 150 -14.95 -15.64 -1.71
N GLY A 151 -14.84 -16.48 -0.68
CA GLY A 151 -13.76 -16.34 0.31
C GLY A 151 -12.39 -16.49 -0.35
N GLY A 152 -11.37 -15.82 0.21
CA GLY A 152 -9.99 -15.90 -0.27
C GLY A 152 -9.64 -14.99 -1.46
N GLN A 153 -10.59 -14.26 -2.05
CA GLN A 153 -10.28 -13.32 -3.14
C GLN A 153 -9.25 -12.25 -2.74
N GLY A 154 -9.35 -11.74 -1.50
CA GLY A 154 -8.37 -10.81 -0.95
C GLY A 154 -6.98 -11.41 -0.85
N ASP A 155 -6.88 -12.67 -0.42
CA ASP A 155 -5.60 -13.37 -0.27
C ASP A 155 -4.94 -13.60 -1.64
N VAL A 156 -5.75 -13.93 -2.66
CA VAL A 156 -5.27 -14.02 -4.05
C VAL A 156 -4.79 -12.67 -4.56
N LEU A 157 -5.55 -11.60 -4.30
CA LEU A 157 -5.18 -10.24 -4.71
C LEU A 157 -3.87 -9.81 -4.05
N SER A 158 -3.72 -9.96 -2.74
CA SER A 158 -2.48 -9.58 -2.04
C SER A 158 -1.27 -10.36 -2.53
N GLY A 159 -1.45 -11.66 -2.82
CA GLY A 159 -0.42 -12.48 -3.45
C GLY A 159 -0.06 -12.02 -4.87
N ALA A 160 -1.06 -11.68 -5.69
CA ALA A 160 -0.86 -11.19 -7.06
C ALA A 160 -0.14 -9.83 -7.07
N VAL A 161 -0.55 -8.88 -6.22
CA VAL A 161 0.13 -7.59 -6.03
C VAL A 161 1.59 -7.82 -5.67
N GLY A 162 1.81 -8.75 -4.74
CA GLY A 162 3.16 -9.14 -4.37
C GLY A 162 3.98 -9.64 -5.55
N ALA A 163 3.46 -10.60 -6.31
CA ALA A 163 4.15 -11.15 -7.47
C ALA A 163 4.51 -10.07 -8.50
N MET A 164 3.57 -9.14 -8.80
CA MET A 164 3.81 -8.05 -9.75
C MET A 164 4.88 -7.07 -9.26
N LEU A 165 4.89 -6.74 -7.96
CA LEU A 165 5.95 -5.91 -7.38
C LEU A 165 7.32 -6.59 -7.45
N ALA A 166 7.37 -7.91 -7.24
CA ALA A 166 8.62 -8.66 -7.38
C ALA A 166 9.11 -8.65 -8.84
N TRP A 167 8.21 -8.84 -9.81
CA TRP A 167 8.53 -8.78 -11.22
C TRP A 167 9.03 -7.39 -11.64
N GLY A 168 8.33 -6.33 -11.23
CA GLY A 168 8.77 -4.96 -11.49
C GLY A 168 10.19 -4.72 -10.96
N LYS A 169 10.47 -5.18 -9.74
CA LYS A 169 11.82 -5.05 -9.17
C LYS A 169 12.87 -5.83 -9.96
N CYS A 170 12.58 -7.07 -10.35
CA CYS A 170 13.49 -7.85 -11.18
C CYS A 170 13.73 -7.21 -12.56
N TYR A 171 12.71 -6.56 -13.13
CA TYR A 171 12.84 -5.82 -14.37
C TYR A 171 13.75 -4.60 -14.22
N GLU A 172 13.55 -3.80 -13.18
CA GLU A 172 14.41 -2.65 -12.85
C GLU A 172 15.88 -3.07 -12.62
N ASP A 173 16.11 -4.23 -11.99
CA ASP A 173 17.44 -4.75 -11.73
C ASP A 173 18.08 -5.43 -12.95
N GLY A 174 17.42 -5.45 -14.12
CA GLY A 174 17.92 -6.05 -15.35
C GLY A 174 17.98 -7.58 -15.32
N ALA A 175 17.20 -8.24 -14.44
CA ALA A 175 17.24 -9.70 -14.31
C ALA A 175 16.62 -10.45 -15.50
N PHE A 176 15.93 -9.75 -16.39
CA PHE A 176 15.29 -10.27 -17.61
C PHE A 176 15.89 -9.68 -18.91
N GLY A 177 17.02 -8.97 -18.81
CA GLY A 177 17.77 -8.38 -19.93
C GLY A 177 18.72 -9.35 -20.61
#